data_2c515f0b32b61820dec5dd794cf94dac
#
_entry.id   2c515f0b32b61820dec5dd794cf94dac
#
_cell.length_a   1.000
_cell.length_b   1.000
_cell.length_c   1.000
_cell.angle_alpha   90.00
_cell.angle_beta   90.00
_cell.angle_gamma   90.00
#
_symmetry.space_group_name_H-M   'P 1'
#
loop_
_entity.id
_entity.type
_entity.pdbx_description
1 polymer ?
#
loop_
_entity_poly.entity_id
_entity_poly.type
_entity_poly.pdbx_seq_one_letter_code
_entity_poly.pdbx_strand_id
1 'polypeptide(L)'
;MSFRDNRLPLLKRLLGKKTTSEHAPAIHRFFADKARQQGYTLSPSQLLVIDAMARQAAHLLAQRPTRSLYLHGAVGRGKSWLLDGFFQALPLPDKQRVHFHDFFARLHRGMFAHRQQADALAATLDQLLDGCRVLCFDEFHVHDIGDAMLISRLFKALFERGILVLLTSNYPPQGLLPNPLYHQRFKPVIDLIGARMDVMQISAPQDYRGLPQNHRQQRFSHGQYVWPGTPTQRRELRVPATDGPPLALAVGARQLHVRWQQARSLALTFNDLCEQPTAVMDYLLLCEDFDHWIIDDLPRLDHCPIAVQQRFINLIDVLYDQDKHLTLLGQLPLADALEGQAIDLARTRSRLGQLQQVSPLALKPLS
;
A
#
# COMPACT_ATOMS: atom_id res chain seq x y z
N MET A 1 -50.24 -32.09 15.38
CA MET A 1 -50.54 -31.42 14.11
C MET A 1 -49.71 -30.17 14.05
N SER A 2 -48.60 -30.20 13.30
CA SER A 2 -47.61 -29.12 13.19
C SER A 2 -47.63 -28.61 11.75
N PHE A 3 -48.10 -27.40 11.55
CA PHE A 3 -47.98 -26.71 10.27
C PHE A 3 -46.60 -26.10 10.16
N ARG A 4 -45.71 -26.68 9.34
CA ARG A 4 -44.45 -26.06 8.91
C ARG A 4 -44.78 -25.09 7.78
N ASP A 5 -44.43 -23.83 8.05
CA ASP A 5 -44.53 -22.72 7.10
C ASP A 5 -43.40 -22.82 6.03
N ASN A 6 -43.80 -23.14 4.80
CA ASN A 6 -42.94 -23.49 3.67
C ASN A 6 -42.83 -22.32 2.67
N ARG A 7 -42.67 -21.06 3.16
CA ARG A 7 -42.70 -19.86 2.30
C ARG A 7 -41.35 -19.21 2.01
N LEU A 8 -40.22 -19.76 2.53
CA LEU A 8 -38.88 -19.15 2.32
C LEU A 8 -38.17 -19.45 0.98
N PRO A 9 -38.49 -20.47 0.15
CA PRO A 9 -37.73 -20.69 -1.09
C PRO A 9 -38.16 -19.83 -2.29
N LEU A 10 -39.38 -19.25 -2.29
CA LEU A 10 -39.88 -18.52 -3.47
C LEU A 10 -39.34 -17.09 -3.59
N LEU A 11 -39.07 -16.39 -2.48
CA LEU A 11 -38.53 -15.03 -2.51
C LEU A 11 -37.04 -14.97 -2.98
N LYS A 12 -36.27 -16.01 -2.67
CA LYS A 12 -34.86 -16.13 -3.19
C LYS A 12 -34.80 -16.38 -4.70
N ARG A 13 -35.88 -16.88 -5.31
CA ARG A 13 -35.92 -17.19 -6.74
C ARG A 13 -36.34 -16.00 -7.62
N LEU A 14 -36.95 -14.97 -7.04
CA LEU A 14 -37.41 -13.77 -7.76
C LEU A 14 -36.36 -12.65 -7.78
N LEU A 15 -35.37 -12.69 -6.88
CA LEU A 15 -34.23 -11.74 -6.90
C LEU A 15 -33.06 -12.19 -7.80
N GLY A 16 -33.16 -13.35 -8.47
CA GLY A 16 -32.04 -14.03 -9.14
C GLY A 16 -32.03 -14.00 -10.68
N LYS A 17 -32.80 -13.17 -11.37
CA LYS A 17 -32.77 -13.11 -12.85
C LYS A 17 -32.82 -11.69 -13.40
N LYS A 18 -31.91 -10.82 -12.99
CA LYS A 18 -31.46 -9.78 -13.91
C LYS A 18 -30.43 -10.42 -14.85
N THR A 19 -30.75 -10.45 -16.12
CA THR A 19 -29.95 -11.11 -17.15
C THR A 19 -28.54 -10.50 -17.20
N THR A 20 -27.54 -11.29 -17.56
CA THR A 20 -26.12 -10.91 -17.75
C THR A 20 -25.96 -9.63 -18.59
N SER A 21 -26.97 -9.29 -19.39
CA SER A 21 -27.08 -8.09 -20.25
C SER A 21 -27.26 -6.77 -19.49
N GLU A 22 -27.70 -6.78 -18.21
CA GLU A 22 -28.03 -5.52 -17.50
C GLU A 22 -26.90 -5.04 -16.55
N HIS A 23 -26.01 -5.92 -16.11
CA HIS A 23 -25.00 -5.58 -15.12
C HIS A 23 -23.81 -4.80 -15.70
N ALA A 24 -23.36 -5.16 -16.90
CA ALA A 24 -22.28 -4.42 -17.56
C ALA A 24 -22.69 -2.96 -17.85
N PRO A 25 -23.88 -2.68 -18.43
CA PRO A 25 -24.36 -1.30 -18.60
C PRO A 25 -24.52 -0.52 -17.29
N ALA A 26 -24.84 -1.17 -16.18
CA ALA A 26 -24.96 -0.52 -14.88
C ALA A 26 -23.61 -0.02 -14.36
N ILE A 27 -22.54 -0.81 -14.52
CA ILE A 27 -21.19 -0.40 -14.14
C ILE A 27 -20.71 0.78 -15.01
N HIS A 28 -20.89 0.72 -16.31
CA HIS A 28 -20.56 1.82 -17.23
C HIS A 28 -21.27 3.11 -16.83
N ARG A 29 -22.56 3.03 -16.56
CA ARG A 29 -23.38 4.17 -16.14
C ARG A 29 -22.87 4.76 -14.84
N PHE A 30 -22.56 3.91 -13.86
CA PHE A 30 -22.00 4.34 -12.58
C PHE A 30 -20.73 5.15 -12.76
N PHE A 31 -19.77 4.67 -13.58
CA PHE A 31 -18.52 5.38 -13.83
C PHE A 31 -18.72 6.68 -14.61
N ALA A 32 -19.62 6.70 -15.60
CA ALA A 32 -19.96 7.91 -16.34
C ALA A 32 -20.59 8.99 -15.44
N ASP A 33 -21.49 8.60 -14.55
CA ASP A 33 -22.12 9.51 -13.59
C ASP A 33 -21.12 10.00 -12.53
N LYS A 34 -20.29 9.12 -11.99
CA LYS A 34 -19.22 9.47 -11.04
C LYS A 34 -18.22 10.45 -11.66
N ALA A 35 -17.80 10.21 -12.91
CA ALA A 35 -16.90 11.11 -13.63
C ALA A 35 -17.54 12.48 -13.85
N ARG A 36 -18.81 12.52 -14.29
CA ARG A 36 -19.56 13.76 -14.50
C ARG A 36 -19.72 14.57 -13.21
N GLN A 37 -20.10 13.92 -12.11
CA GLN A 37 -20.25 14.57 -10.79
C GLN A 37 -18.95 15.19 -10.29
N GLN A 38 -17.81 14.60 -10.63
CA GLN A 38 -16.48 15.07 -10.21
C GLN A 38 -15.77 15.93 -11.24
N GLY A 39 -16.41 16.25 -12.38
CA GLY A 39 -15.81 17.04 -13.45
C GLY A 39 -14.66 16.34 -14.16
N TYR A 40 -14.62 14.99 -14.16
CA TYR A 40 -13.55 14.20 -14.80
C TYR A 40 -13.89 13.80 -16.22
N THR A 41 -12.88 13.84 -17.08
CA THR A 41 -12.95 13.22 -18.42
C THR A 41 -12.17 11.91 -18.36
N LEU A 42 -12.85 10.81 -18.66
CA LEU A 42 -12.22 9.48 -18.68
C LEU A 42 -11.28 9.35 -19.88
N SER A 43 -10.06 8.89 -19.62
CA SER A 43 -9.10 8.60 -20.70
C SER A 43 -9.47 7.29 -21.42
N PRO A 44 -8.99 7.09 -22.67
CA PRO A 44 -9.22 5.83 -23.39
C PRO A 44 -8.78 4.59 -22.61
N SER A 45 -7.66 4.64 -21.89
CA SER A 45 -7.18 3.54 -21.07
C SER A 45 -8.10 3.26 -19.87
N GLN A 46 -8.66 4.29 -19.24
CA GLN A 46 -9.64 4.12 -18.16
C GLN A 46 -10.94 3.51 -18.67
N LEU A 47 -11.41 3.90 -19.86
CA LEU A 47 -12.59 3.29 -20.49
C LEU A 47 -12.38 1.80 -20.76
N LEU A 48 -11.21 1.40 -21.28
CA LEU A 48 -10.87 -0.02 -21.49
C LEU A 48 -10.86 -0.81 -20.17
N VAL A 49 -10.37 -0.21 -19.09
CA VAL A 49 -10.39 -0.85 -17.75
C VAL A 49 -11.83 -0.99 -17.25
N ILE A 50 -12.67 0.04 -17.41
CA ILE A 50 -14.09 -0.02 -17.03
C ILE A 50 -14.82 -1.12 -17.82
N ASP A 51 -14.53 -1.27 -19.11
CA ASP A 51 -15.06 -2.35 -19.95
C ASP A 51 -14.65 -3.74 -19.42
N ALA A 52 -13.38 -3.91 -19.04
CA ALA A 52 -12.89 -5.16 -18.48
C ALA A 52 -13.58 -5.45 -17.13
N MET A 53 -13.67 -4.46 -16.24
CA MET A 53 -14.36 -4.57 -14.95
C MET A 53 -15.82 -4.96 -15.14
N ALA A 54 -16.53 -4.32 -16.07
CA ALA A 54 -17.93 -4.60 -16.37
C ALA A 54 -18.15 -6.03 -16.89
N ARG A 55 -17.26 -6.52 -17.77
CA ARG A 55 -17.30 -7.91 -18.26
C ARG A 55 -17.08 -8.90 -17.11
N GLN A 56 -16.06 -8.69 -16.28
CA GLN A 56 -15.76 -9.61 -15.17
C GLN A 56 -16.88 -9.63 -14.12
N ALA A 57 -17.48 -8.47 -13.82
CA ALA A 57 -18.65 -8.40 -12.95
C ALA A 57 -19.85 -9.17 -13.53
N ALA A 58 -20.12 -9.01 -14.82
CA ALA A 58 -21.21 -9.75 -15.48
C ALA A 58 -20.97 -11.27 -15.47
N HIS A 59 -19.73 -11.71 -15.69
CA HIS A 59 -19.36 -13.12 -15.59
C HIS A 59 -19.55 -13.64 -14.15
N LEU A 60 -19.05 -12.91 -13.15
CA LEU A 60 -19.14 -13.30 -11.75
C LEU A 60 -20.60 -13.43 -11.28
N LEU A 61 -21.46 -12.47 -11.65
CA LEU A 61 -22.88 -12.48 -11.31
C LEU A 61 -23.64 -13.61 -12.02
N ALA A 62 -23.20 -13.98 -13.22
CA ALA A 62 -23.72 -15.12 -13.97
C ALA A 62 -23.08 -16.47 -13.60
N GLN A 63 -22.23 -16.51 -12.56
CA GLN A 63 -21.46 -17.69 -12.15
C GLN A 63 -20.64 -18.32 -13.29
N ARG A 64 -20.12 -17.49 -14.20
CA ARG A 64 -19.21 -17.87 -15.27
C ARG A 64 -17.75 -17.69 -14.82
N PRO A 65 -16.80 -18.40 -15.44
CA PRO A 65 -15.39 -18.18 -15.17
C PRO A 65 -15.00 -16.71 -15.32
N THR A 66 -14.26 -16.19 -14.35
CA THR A 66 -13.76 -14.81 -14.31
C THR A 66 -12.26 -14.81 -14.46
N ARG A 67 -11.71 -13.68 -14.94
CA ARG A 67 -10.29 -13.40 -14.97
C ARG A 67 -10.01 -12.18 -14.12
N SER A 68 -9.06 -12.30 -13.21
CA SER A 68 -8.66 -11.22 -12.31
C SER A 68 -8.01 -10.06 -13.08
N LEU A 69 -7.93 -8.86 -12.47
CA LEU A 69 -7.39 -7.66 -13.11
C LEU A 69 -6.20 -7.11 -12.34
N TYR A 70 -5.11 -6.83 -13.06
CA TYR A 70 -3.92 -6.14 -12.56
C TYR A 70 -3.83 -4.77 -13.23
N LEU A 71 -4.11 -3.70 -12.49
CA LEU A 71 -4.10 -2.33 -13.00
C LEU A 71 -2.81 -1.65 -12.61
N HIS A 72 -2.04 -1.17 -13.59
CA HIS A 72 -0.80 -0.46 -13.26
C HIS A 72 -0.66 0.86 -14.01
N GLY A 73 0.22 1.71 -13.49
CA GLY A 73 0.52 3.02 -14.09
C GLY A 73 1.08 3.99 -13.06
N ALA A 74 1.59 5.12 -13.51
CA ALA A 74 2.15 6.15 -12.65
C ALA A 74 1.15 6.60 -11.56
N VAL A 75 1.67 7.19 -10.51
CA VAL A 75 0.85 7.77 -9.43
C VAL A 75 -0.03 8.89 -10.00
N GLY A 76 -1.23 9.09 -9.45
CA GLY A 76 -2.16 10.13 -9.91
C GLY A 76 -2.98 9.80 -11.17
N ARG A 77 -2.88 8.59 -11.73
CA ARG A 77 -3.61 8.19 -12.96
C ARG A 77 -5.01 7.64 -12.72
N GLY A 78 -5.51 7.69 -11.50
CA GLY A 78 -6.87 7.28 -11.17
C GLY A 78 -7.06 5.79 -10.91
N LYS A 79 -5.98 5.04 -10.61
CA LYS A 79 -6.06 3.59 -10.30
C LYS A 79 -7.00 3.30 -9.13
N SER A 80 -6.78 3.93 -7.97
CA SER A 80 -7.61 3.76 -6.77
C SER A 80 -9.03 4.27 -7.01
N TRP A 81 -9.22 5.34 -7.81
CA TRP A 81 -10.54 5.83 -8.19
C TRP A 81 -11.34 4.80 -9.00
N LEU A 82 -10.69 4.10 -9.91
CA LEU A 82 -11.28 3.00 -10.69
C LEU A 82 -11.62 1.80 -9.78
N LEU A 83 -10.69 1.42 -8.89
CA LEU A 83 -10.89 0.32 -7.94
C LEU A 83 -12.08 0.61 -7.01
N ASP A 84 -12.14 1.82 -6.43
CA ASP A 84 -13.24 2.28 -5.60
C ASP A 84 -14.58 2.29 -6.34
N GLY A 85 -14.56 2.81 -7.57
CA GLY A 85 -15.74 2.84 -8.42
C GLY A 85 -16.28 1.45 -8.71
N PHE A 86 -15.41 0.50 -9.04
CA PHE A 86 -15.80 -0.89 -9.25
C PHE A 86 -16.38 -1.52 -7.97
N PHE A 87 -15.69 -1.33 -6.83
CA PHE A 87 -16.16 -1.85 -5.56
C PHE A 87 -17.53 -1.32 -5.19
N GLN A 88 -17.80 -0.03 -5.42
CA GLN A 88 -19.11 0.59 -5.14
C GLN A 88 -20.19 0.13 -6.12
N ALA A 89 -19.86 0.05 -7.43
CA ALA A 89 -20.82 -0.29 -8.47
C ALA A 89 -21.26 -1.76 -8.46
N LEU A 90 -20.42 -2.66 -7.93
CA LEU A 90 -20.68 -4.09 -7.92
C LEU A 90 -21.79 -4.44 -6.90
N PRO A 91 -22.95 -4.99 -7.32
CA PRO A 91 -24.08 -5.26 -6.44
C PRO A 91 -23.91 -6.61 -5.71
N LEU A 92 -22.81 -6.76 -4.97
CA LEU A 92 -22.52 -7.93 -4.16
C LEU A 92 -22.15 -7.51 -2.75
N PRO A 93 -22.68 -8.18 -1.70
CA PRO A 93 -22.24 -7.99 -0.32
C PRO A 93 -20.88 -8.67 -0.05
N ASP A 94 -20.63 -9.81 -0.71
CA ASP A 94 -19.51 -10.71 -0.47
C ASP A 94 -18.21 -10.20 -1.16
N LYS A 95 -17.81 -8.98 -0.84
CA LYS A 95 -16.65 -8.30 -1.42
C LYS A 95 -15.86 -7.56 -0.35
N GLN A 96 -14.54 -7.54 -0.49
CA GLN A 96 -13.64 -6.81 0.39
C GLN A 96 -12.76 -5.87 -0.42
N ARG A 97 -12.49 -4.68 0.14
CA ARG A 97 -11.48 -3.74 -0.35
C ARG A 97 -10.54 -3.39 0.79
N VAL A 98 -9.26 -3.62 0.55
CA VAL A 98 -8.21 -3.42 1.55
C VAL A 98 -6.94 -2.90 0.87
N HIS A 99 -6.10 -2.17 1.57
CA HIS A 99 -4.73 -1.95 1.14
C HIS A 99 -3.95 -3.26 1.22
N PHE A 100 -3.11 -3.52 0.23
CA PHE A 100 -2.38 -4.80 0.17
C PHE A 100 -1.53 -5.01 1.42
N HIS A 101 -0.87 -3.96 1.90
CA HIS A 101 -0.03 -4.04 3.10
C HIS A 101 -0.83 -4.37 4.36
N ASP A 102 -2.00 -3.78 4.55
CA ASP A 102 -2.86 -4.06 5.71
C ASP A 102 -3.35 -5.52 5.69
N PHE A 103 -3.74 -6.01 4.50
CA PHE A 103 -4.12 -7.41 4.34
C PHE A 103 -2.94 -8.34 4.64
N PHE A 104 -1.76 -8.00 4.13
CA PHE A 104 -0.55 -8.81 4.30
C PHE A 104 -0.09 -8.84 5.76
N ALA A 105 -0.21 -7.70 6.49
CA ALA A 105 0.02 -7.63 7.93
C ALA A 105 -0.95 -8.54 8.71
N ARG A 106 -2.25 -8.49 8.36
CA ARG A 106 -3.27 -9.38 8.95
C ARG A 106 -2.99 -10.85 8.66
N LEU A 107 -2.52 -11.15 7.44
CA LEU A 107 -2.12 -12.49 7.02
C LEU A 107 -0.97 -13.03 7.89
N HIS A 108 0.09 -12.24 8.09
CA HIS A 108 1.22 -12.61 8.95
C HIS A 108 0.77 -12.85 10.40
N ARG A 109 -0.04 -11.95 10.97
CA ARG A 109 -0.59 -12.13 12.33
C ARG A 109 -1.44 -13.40 12.47
N GLY A 110 -2.30 -13.65 11.48
CA GLY A 110 -3.12 -14.85 11.45
C GLY A 110 -2.30 -16.13 11.33
N MET A 111 -1.30 -16.15 10.45
CA MET A 111 -0.39 -17.30 10.33
C MET A 111 0.38 -17.57 11.62
N PHE A 112 0.79 -16.53 12.36
CA PHE A 112 1.41 -16.71 13.67
C PHE A 112 0.43 -17.28 14.70
N ALA A 113 -0.82 -16.84 14.71
CA ALA A 113 -1.86 -17.39 15.56
C ALA A 113 -2.17 -18.86 15.23
N HIS A 114 -2.14 -19.22 13.95
CA HIS A 114 -2.40 -20.58 13.46
C HIS A 114 -1.15 -21.44 13.30
N ARG A 115 0.02 -21.04 13.85
CA ARG A 115 1.32 -21.71 13.63
C ARG A 115 1.38 -23.19 14.01
N GLN A 116 0.46 -23.66 14.83
CA GLN A 116 0.36 -25.08 15.23
C GLN A 116 -0.48 -25.92 14.26
N GLN A 117 -1.15 -25.30 13.29
CA GLN A 117 -1.94 -26.02 12.28
C GLN A 117 -1.05 -26.49 11.11
N ALA A 118 -1.45 -27.58 10.47
CA ALA A 118 -0.69 -28.16 9.35
C ALA A 118 -0.51 -27.17 8.18
N ASP A 119 -1.51 -26.34 7.90
CA ASP A 119 -1.43 -25.22 6.95
C ASP A 119 -1.98 -23.93 7.58
N ALA A 120 -1.08 -23.19 8.24
CA ALA A 120 -1.40 -21.93 8.88
C ALA A 120 -1.90 -20.86 7.88
N LEU A 121 -1.41 -20.90 6.62
CA LEU A 121 -1.87 -19.98 5.57
C LEU A 121 -3.32 -20.28 5.19
N ALA A 122 -3.66 -21.54 4.92
CA ALA A 122 -5.03 -21.92 4.56
C ALA A 122 -6.01 -21.54 5.66
N ALA A 123 -5.72 -21.87 6.92
CA ALA A 123 -6.56 -21.51 8.07
C ALA A 123 -6.73 -20.01 8.24
N THR A 124 -5.66 -19.23 8.03
CA THR A 124 -5.73 -17.77 8.09
C THR A 124 -6.59 -17.20 6.97
N LEU A 125 -6.43 -17.72 5.74
CA LEU A 125 -7.22 -17.26 4.59
C LEU A 125 -8.70 -17.63 4.73
N ASP A 126 -9.02 -18.78 5.31
CA ASP A 126 -10.39 -19.17 5.59
C ASP A 126 -11.07 -18.17 6.55
N GLN A 127 -10.32 -17.70 7.56
CA GLN A 127 -10.82 -16.68 8.48
C GLN A 127 -10.92 -15.29 7.85
N LEU A 128 -9.91 -14.85 7.08
CA LEU A 128 -9.85 -13.49 6.51
C LEU A 128 -10.80 -13.30 5.33
N LEU A 129 -11.12 -14.37 4.60
CA LEU A 129 -11.85 -14.34 3.34
C LEU A 129 -13.16 -15.13 3.42
N ASP A 130 -13.69 -15.34 4.63
CA ASP A 130 -14.97 -16.07 4.78
C ASP A 130 -16.07 -15.40 3.94
N GLY A 131 -16.69 -16.20 3.07
CA GLY A 131 -17.71 -15.74 2.12
C GLY A 131 -17.22 -14.79 1.03
N CYS A 132 -15.97 -14.37 1.00
CA CYS A 132 -15.45 -13.38 0.05
C CYS A 132 -15.41 -13.93 -1.39
N ARG A 133 -16.07 -13.25 -2.32
CA ARG A 133 -16.08 -13.57 -3.76
C ARG A 133 -15.26 -12.60 -4.61
N VAL A 134 -15.06 -11.38 -4.10
CA VAL A 134 -14.29 -10.31 -4.77
C VAL A 134 -13.35 -9.66 -3.78
N LEU A 135 -12.08 -9.60 -4.12
CA LEU A 135 -11.04 -8.98 -3.32
C LEU A 135 -10.35 -7.87 -4.12
N CYS A 136 -10.49 -6.65 -3.64
CA CYS A 136 -9.86 -5.46 -4.21
C CYS A 136 -8.64 -5.08 -3.37
N PHE A 137 -7.45 -5.21 -3.94
CA PHE A 137 -6.20 -4.75 -3.34
C PHE A 137 -5.78 -3.41 -3.92
N ASP A 138 -5.65 -2.40 -3.07
CA ASP A 138 -5.03 -1.15 -3.46
C ASP A 138 -3.53 -1.15 -3.11
N GLU A 139 -2.73 -0.46 -3.91
CA GLU A 139 -1.30 -0.23 -3.68
C GLU A 139 -0.46 -1.51 -3.53
N PHE A 140 -0.62 -2.46 -4.46
CA PHE A 140 0.18 -3.68 -4.47
C PHE A 140 1.66 -3.36 -4.75
N HIS A 141 2.50 -3.66 -3.78
CA HIS A 141 3.96 -3.53 -3.83
C HIS A 141 4.61 -4.74 -3.20
N VAL A 142 5.82 -5.05 -3.63
CA VAL A 142 6.68 -6.08 -3.03
C VAL A 142 8.02 -5.45 -2.72
N HIS A 143 8.35 -5.36 -1.45
CA HIS A 143 9.57 -4.72 -0.97
C HIS A 143 10.65 -5.71 -0.55
N ASP A 144 10.27 -6.93 -0.15
CA ASP A 144 11.18 -7.93 0.37
C ASP A 144 11.01 -9.28 -0.35
N ILE A 145 12.13 -9.96 -0.58
CA ILE A 145 12.14 -11.31 -1.17
C ILE A 145 11.53 -12.35 -0.22
N GLY A 146 11.60 -12.13 1.11
CA GLY A 146 10.96 -13.01 2.09
C GLY A 146 9.45 -13.11 1.89
N ASP A 147 8.84 -12.03 1.42
CA ASP A 147 7.40 -11.96 1.13
C ASP A 147 7.04 -12.65 -0.19
N ALA A 148 7.97 -12.77 -1.13
CA ALA A 148 7.71 -13.29 -2.48
C ALA A 148 7.09 -14.69 -2.47
N MET A 149 7.61 -15.60 -1.65
CA MET A 149 7.09 -16.97 -1.54
C MET A 149 5.69 -16.98 -0.93
N LEU A 150 5.43 -16.14 0.07
CA LEU A 150 4.12 -16.03 0.70
C LEU A 150 3.11 -15.42 -0.25
N ILE A 151 3.50 -14.38 -1.01
CA ILE A 151 2.66 -13.77 -2.06
C ILE A 151 2.30 -14.79 -3.14
N SER A 152 3.25 -15.63 -3.57
CA SER A 152 2.99 -16.71 -4.53
C SER A 152 1.92 -17.67 -4.01
N ARG A 153 2.07 -18.14 -2.76
CA ARG A 153 1.09 -19.01 -2.11
C ARG A 153 -0.26 -18.34 -1.92
N LEU A 154 -0.27 -17.06 -1.54
CA LEU A 154 -1.48 -16.25 -1.39
C LEU A 154 -2.25 -16.19 -2.71
N PHE A 155 -1.62 -15.75 -3.80
CA PHE A 155 -2.30 -15.63 -5.09
C PHE A 155 -2.80 -16.98 -5.61
N LYS A 156 -1.99 -18.03 -5.48
CA LYS A 156 -2.43 -19.40 -5.83
C LYS A 156 -3.69 -19.78 -5.06
N ALA A 157 -3.70 -19.58 -3.74
CA ALA A 157 -4.83 -19.89 -2.88
C ALA A 157 -6.08 -19.04 -3.21
N LEU A 158 -5.93 -17.75 -3.56
CA LEU A 158 -7.03 -16.89 -3.99
C LEU A 158 -7.66 -17.39 -5.30
N PHE A 159 -6.83 -17.74 -6.28
CA PHE A 159 -7.31 -18.24 -7.58
C PHE A 159 -7.94 -19.65 -7.47
N GLU A 160 -7.42 -20.51 -6.61
CA GLU A 160 -7.99 -21.84 -6.35
C GLU A 160 -9.37 -21.73 -5.65
N ARG A 161 -9.57 -20.71 -4.82
CA ARG A 161 -10.87 -20.40 -4.21
C ARG A 161 -11.86 -19.74 -5.18
N GLY A 162 -11.44 -19.44 -6.41
CA GLY A 162 -12.30 -18.76 -7.40
C GLY A 162 -12.61 -17.30 -7.05
N ILE A 163 -11.81 -16.66 -6.20
CA ILE A 163 -12.01 -15.25 -5.83
C ILE A 163 -11.56 -14.38 -7.01
N LEU A 164 -12.44 -13.46 -7.41
CA LEU A 164 -12.09 -12.42 -8.38
C LEU A 164 -11.21 -11.37 -7.70
N VAL A 165 -9.95 -11.29 -8.10
CA VAL A 165 -8.99 -10.32 -7.57
C VAL A 165 -8.84 -9.13 -8.52
N LEU A 166 -9.02 -7.92 -8.00
CA LEU A 166 -8.63 -6.68 -8.66
C LEU A 166 -7.53 -6.03 -7.83
N LEU A 167 -6.42 -5.70 -8.45
CA LEU A 167 -5.35 -5.00 -7.74
C LEU A 167 -4.81 -3.81 -8.52
N THR A 168 -4.32 -2.81 -7.80
CA THR A 168 -3.63 -1.64 -8.35
C THR A 168 -2.16 -1.65 -7.95
N SER A 169 -1.29 -1.22 -8.85
CA SER A 169 0.14 -1.07 -8.61
C SER A 169 0.71 0.15 -9.35
N ASN A 170 1.80 0.68 -8.87
CA ASN A 170 2.55 1.71 -9.61
C ASN A 170 3.46 1.09 -10.69
N TYR A 171 3.68 -0.22 -10.64
CA TYR A 171 4.60 -0.95 -11.51
C TYR A 171 3.87 -2.01 -12.34
N PRO A 172 4.31 -2.28 -13.58
CA PRO A 172 3.93 -3.51 -14.27
C PRO A 172 4.47 -4.72 -13.49
N PRO A 173 3.90 -5.93 -13.70
CA PRO A 173 4.39 -7.13 -13.00
C PRO A 173 5.90 -7.36 -13.12
N GLN A 174 6.47 -7.08 -14.30
CA GLN A 174 7.91 -7.20 -14.58
C GLN A 174 8.77 -6.17 -13.83
N GLY A 175 8.17 -5.07 -13.38
CA GLY A 175 8.84 -4.03 -12.57
C GLY A 175 8.74 -4.26 -11.06
N LEU A 176 8.09 -5.33 -10.62
CA LEU A 176 8.04 -5.71 -9.21
C LEU A 176 9.38 -6.34 -8.79
N LEU A 177 9.86 -5.93 -7.62
CA LEU A 177 11.12 -6.42 -7.04
C LEU A 177 12.28 -6.37 -8.05
N PRO A 178 12.66 -5.17 -8.54
CA PRO A 178 13.57 -5.02 -9.69
C PRO A 178 15.03 -5.40 -9.39
N ASN A 179 15.41 -5.62 -8.12
CA ASN A 179 16.75 -6.04 -7.76
C ASN A 179 17.09 -7.39 -8.44
N PRO A 180 18.13 -7.46 -9.29
CA PRO A 180 18.47 -8.65 -10.06
C PRO A 180 18.68 -9.91 -9.21
N LEU A 181 19.19 -9.77 -7.97
CA LEU A 181 19.40 -10.88 -7.03
C LEU A 181 18.07 -11.54 -6.60
N TYR A 182 16.98 -10.78 -6.61
CA TYR A 182 15.68 -11.22 -6.10
C TYR A 182 14.65 -11.40 -7.21
N HIS A 183 14.79 -10.68 -8.31
CA HIS A 183 13.85 -10.69 -9.44
C HIS A 183 13.61 -12.11 -9.97
N GLN A 184 14.68 -12.89 -10.14
CA GLN A 184 14.56 -14.29 -10.62
C GLN A 184 13.72 -15.17 -9.67
N ARG A 185 13.81 -14.94 -8.36
CA ARG A 185 13.01 -15.69 -7.37
C ARG A 185 11.56 -15.22 -7.35
N PHE A 186 11.29 -13.98 -7.79
CA PHE A 186 9.94 -13.44 -7.90
C PHE A 186 9.25 -13.76 -9.23
N LYS A 187 10.00 -14.19 -10.23
CA LYS A 187 9.48 -14.53 -11.55
C LYS A 187 8.28 -15.49 -11.53
N PRO A 188 8.20 -16.54 -10.70
CA PRO A 188 7.01 -17.39 -10.63
C PRO A 188 5.73 -16.63 -10.27
N VAL A 189 5.80 -15.57 -9.46
CA VAL A 189 4.65 -14.70 -9.14
C VAL A 189 4.27 -13.85 -10.35
N ILE A 190 5.26 -13.30 -11.06
CA ILE A 190 5.03 -12.55 -12.30
C ILE A 190 4.34 -13.41 -13.35
N ASP A 191 4.82 -14.63 -13.53
CA ASP A 191 4.26 -15.62 -14.47
C ASP A 191 2.82 -15.99 -14.05
N LEU A 192 2.55 -16.18 -12.75
CA LEU A 192 1.22 -16.46 -12.22
C LEU A 192 0.26 -15.30 -12.46
N ILE A 193 0.70 -14.05 -12.24
CA ILE A 193 -0.07 -12.85 -12.56
C ILE A 193 -0.41 -12.84 -14.06
N GLY A 194 0.56 -13.01 -14.94
CA GLY A 194 0.36 -13.05 -16.39
C GLY A 194 -0.61 -14.16 -16.85
N ALA A 195 -0.55 -15.33 -16.19
CA ALA A 195 -1.42 -16.45 -16.51
C ALA A 195 -2.87 -16.27 -16.03
N ARG A 196 -3.09 -15.61 -14.88
CA ARG A 196 -4.37 -15.56 -14.18
C ARG A 196 -5.06 -14.20 -14.18
N MET A 197 -4.35 -13.14 -14.57
CA MET A 197 -4.86 -11.77 -14.54
C MET A 197 -4.75 -11.11 -15.92
N ASP A 198 -5.69 -10.24 -16.24
CA ASP A 198 -5.52 -9.28 -17.34
C ASP A 198 -4.73 -8.10 -16.82
N VAL A 199 -3.52 -7.91 -17.36
CA VAL A 199 -2.62 -6.81 -17.00
C VAL A 199 -2.95 -5.60 -17.86
N MET A 200 -3.38 -4.51 -17.22
CA MET A 200 -3.86 -3.32 -17.92
C MET A 200 -3.11 -2.07 -17.44
N GLN A 201 -2.52 -1.36 -18.39
CA GLN A 201 -1.84 -0.10 -18.12
C GLN A 201 -2.83 1.07 -18.15
N ILE A 202 -2.81 1.89 -17.10
CA ILE A 202 -3.55 3.15 -17.07
C ILE A 202 -2.59 4.27 -17.41
N SER A 203 -2.77 4.82 -18.61
CA SER A 203 -2.08 6.02 -19.10
C SER A 203 -3.11 7.15 -19.22
N ALA A 204 -2.89 8.24 -18.52
CA ALA A 204 -3.68 9.45 -18.66
C ALA A 204 -2.73 10.63 -18.83
N PRO A 205 -3.00 11.58 -19.71
CA PRO A 205 -2.15 12.74 -19.92
C PRO A 205 -2.13 13.68 -18.69
N GLN A 206 -3.15 13.61 -17.84
CA GLN A 206 -3.34 14.51 -16.72
C GLN A 206 -3.13 13.79 -15.39
N ASP A 207 -2.45 14.45 -14.44
CA ASP A 207 -2.40 14.01 -13.03
C ASP A 207 -3.68 14.49 -12.33
N TYR A 208 -4.53 13.54 -11.96
CA TYR A 208 -5.83 13.83 -11.32
C TYR A 208 -5.70 14.34 -9.87
N ARG A 209 -4.51 14.32 -9.26
CA ARG A 209 -4.28 14.89 -7.92
C ARG A 209 -4.30 16.42 -7.92
N GLY A 210 -4.03 17.05 -9.05
CA GLY A 210 -4.05 18.52 -9.22
C GLY A 210 -5.46 19.13 -9.31
N LEU A 211 -6.53 18.33 -9.22
CA LEU A 211 -7.89 18.85 -9.26
C LEU A 211 -8.38 19.28 -7.86
N PRO A 212 -9.15 20.39 -7.72
CA PRO A 212 -9.38 21.09 -6.45
C PRO A 212 -10.05 20.31 -5.31
N GLN A 213 -10.52 19.10 -5.52
CA GLN A 213 -11.27 18.34 -4.52
C GLN A 213 -10.45 17.29 -3.75
N ASN A 214 -9.17 17.07 -4.07
CA ASN A 214 -8.34 16.04 -3.42
C ASN A 214 -7.06 16.57 -2.75
N HIS A 215 -6.95 17.86 -2.48
CA HIS A 215 -5.98 18.38 -1.52
C HIS A 215 -6.40 18.03 -0.07
N ARG A 216 -6.49 16.76 0.28
CA ARG A 216 -6.03 16.35 1.60
C ARG A 216 -4.55 16.67 1.60
N GLN A 217 -4.19 17.74 2.32
CA GLN A 217 -2.80 18.09 2.60
C GLN A 217 -2.14 16.80 3.11
N GLN A 218 -1.30 16.17 2.30
CA GLN A 218 -0.61 14.96 2.70
C GLN A 218 0.26 15.30 3.90
N ARG A 219 0.07 14.62 5.03
CA ARG A 219 0.83 14.86 6.27
C ARG A 219 2.34 14.70 6.03
N PHE A 220 2.71 13.75 5.17
CA PHE A 220 4.11 13.53 4.79
C PHE A 220 4.74 14.79 4.17
N SER A 221 4.06 15.49 3.27
CA SER A 221 4.57 16.71 2.61
C SER A 221 4.68 17.92 3.57
N HIS A 222 4.01 17.87 4.72
CA HIS A 222 4.17 18.84 5.80
C HIS A 222 5.32 18.51 6.75
N GLY A 223 5.99 17.38 6.54
CA GLY A 223 7.19 16.99 7.26
C GLY A 223 8.39 17.89 6.95
N GLN A 224 9.47 17.68 7.67
CA GLN A 224 10.65 18.54 7.61
C GLN A 224 11.94 17.72 7.45
N TYR A 225 12.87 18.26 6.67
CA TYR A 225 14.26 17.83 6.69
C TYR A 225 15.13 18.92 7.32
N VAL A 226 15.81 18.59 8.40
CA VAL A 226 16.58 19.50 9.24
C VAL A 226 18.06 19.19 9.13
N TRP A 227 18.87 20.17 8.73
CA TRP A 227 20.32 20.03 8.67
C TRP A 227 21.01 21.34 9.05
N PRO A 228 22.18 21.32 9.69
CA PRO A 228 22.90 20.17 10.25
C PRO A 228 22.36 19.68 11.60
N GLY A 229 21.16 20.03 12.01
CA GLY A 229 20.54 19.56 13.24
C GLY A 229 21.14 20.19 14.51
N THR A 230 21.45 21.50 14.47
CA THR A 230 22.05 22.21 15.62
C THR A 230 21.15 22.16 16.86
N PRO A 231 21.72 22.34 18.07
CA PRO A 231 20.94 22.42 19.31
C PRO A 231 19.86 23.49 19.27
N THR A 232 20.08 24.59 18.54
CA THR A 232 19.09 25.65 18.35
C THR A 232 17.93 25.17 17.47
N GLN A 233 18.21 24.57 16.30
CA GLN A 233 17.19 23.98 15.42
C GLN A 233 16.36 22.95 16.17
N ARG A 234 17.00 22.04 16.91
CA ARG A 234 16.32 20.99 17.69
C ARG A 234 15.37 21.60 18.74
N ARG A 235 15.78 22.65 19.45
CA ARG A 235 14.94 23.36 20.45
C ARG A 235 13.73 24.03 19.80
N GLU A 236 13.94 24.78 18.71
CA GLU A 236 12.87 25.49 17.99
C GLU A 236 11.82 24.52 17.43
N LEU A 237 12.27 23.39 16.88
CA LEU A 237 11.42 22.34 16.34
C LEU A 237 10.89 21.36 17.40
N ARG A 238 11.25 21.57 18.67
CA ARG A 238 10.87 20.70 19.80
C ARG A 238 11.21 19.23 19.54
N VAL A 239 12.36 18.96 18.90
CA VAL A 239 12.85 17.61 18.68
C VAL A 239 13.27 17.02 20.04
N PRO A 240 12.73 15.86 20.44
CA PRO A 240 13.16 15.23 21.69
C PRO A 240 14.61 14.79 21.61
N ALA A 241 15.27 14.68 22.77
CA ALA A 241 16.63 14.15 22.83
C ALA A 241 16.65 12.66 22.42
N THR A 242 17.59 12.30 21.56
CA THR A 242 17.76 10.93 21.04
C THR A 242 19.03 10.25 21.54
N ASP A 243 19.83 10.97 22.37
CA ASP A 243 21.09 10.53 22.96
C ASP A 243 20.94 9.75 24.28
N GLY A 244 19.71 9.65 24.79
CA GLY A 244 19.38 8.85 25.97
C GLY A 244 19.43 7.32 25.74
N PRO A 245 19.35 6.52 26.82
CA PRO A 245 19.30 5.07 26.69
C PRO A 245 18.06 4.66 25.88
N PRO A 246 18.18 3.64 25.00
CA PRO A 246 17.05 3.19 24.21
C PRO A 246 15.97 2.54 25.07
N LEU A 247 14.71 2.79 24.72
CA LEU A 247 13.55 2.14 25.29
C LEU A 247 13.16 0.94 24.42
N ALA A 248 12.84 -0.20 25.03
CA ALA A 248 12.38 -1.36 24.30
C ALA A 248 10.89 -1.19 23.95
N LEU A 249 10.55 -1.26 22.68
CA LEU A 249 9.19 -1.23 22.17
C LEU A 249 8.86 -2.57 21.50
N ALA A 250 7.79 -3.22 21.96
CA ALA A 250 7.31 -4.45 21.33
C ALA A 250 6.61 -4.13 20.01
N VAL A 251 7.07 -4.76 18.92
CA VAL A 251 6.52 -4.60 17.57
C VAL A 251 6.26 -5.98 16.97
N GLY A 252 5.01 -6.41 16.96
CA GLY A 252 4.67 -7.77 16.60
C GLY A 252 5.37 -8.81 17.49
N ALA A 253 6.18 -9.67 16.90
CA ALA A 253 6.97 -10.68 17.61
C ALA A 253 8.40 -10.22 17.99
N ARG A 254 8.74 -8.96 17.72
CA ARG A 254 10.09 -8.40 17.91
C ARG A 254 10.09 -7.31 18.95
N GLN A 255 11.28 -6.97 19.43
CA GLN A 255 11.53 -5.75 20.19
C GLN A 255 12.41 -4.83 19.35
N LEU A 256 11.97 -3.59 19.18
CA LEU A 256 12.75 -2.51 18.59
C LEU A 256 13.20 -1.54 19.66
N HIS A 257 14.30 -0.85 19.42
CA HIS A 257 14.79 0.20 20.29
C HIS A 257 14.31 1.55 19.77
N VAL A 258 13.65 2.32 20.64
CA VAL A 258 13.22 3.69 20.35
C VAL A 258 13.89 4.65 21.32
N ARG A 259 14.08 5.89 20.93
CA ARG A 259 14.75 6.89 21.77
C ARG A 259 13.77 7.67 22.63
N TRP A 260 12.58 7.87 22.09
CA TRP A 260 11.50 8.59 22.77
C TRP A 260 10.16 8.21 22.13
N GLN A 261 9.12 8.20 22.96
CA GLN A 261 7.75 8.06 22.51
C GLN A 261 6.80 8.84 23.41
N GLN A 262 5.84 9.51 22.83
CA GLN A 262 4.75 10.18 23.55
C GLN A 262 3.51 10.26 22.66
N ALA A 263 2.36 9.86 23.18
CA ALA A 263 1.11 9.80 22.44
C ALA A 263 1.29 9.03 21.10
N ARG A 264 1.04 9.68 19.97
CA ARG A 264 1.23 9.10 18.63
C ARG A 264 2.52 9.59 17.94
N SER A 265 3.52 9.99 18.73
CA SER A 265 4.82 10.45 18.24
C SER A 265 5.94 9.52 18.69
N LEU A 266 6.89 9.28 17.79
CA LEU A 266 7.99 8.34 17.96
C LEU A 266 9.31 8.98 17.50
N ALA A 267 10.37 8.85 18.28
CA ALA A 267 11.72 9.27 17.88
C ALA A 267 12.70 8.08 17.93
N LEU A 268 13.46 7.92 16.86
CA LEU A 268 14.46 6.88 16.67
C LEU A 268 15.68 7.47 15.94
N THR A 269 16.79 6.75 15.97
CA THR A 269 17.92 7.06 15.09
C THR A 269 17.85 6.24 13.81
N PHE A 270 18.57 6.69 12.78
CA PHE A 270 18.77 5.91 11.55
C PHE A 270 19.33 4.51 11.87
N ASN A 271 20.26 4.42 12.82
CA ASN A 271 20.81 3.15 13.28
C ASN A 271 19.74 2.20 13.80
N ASP A 272 18.84 2.69 14.68
CA ASP A 272 17.78 1.87 15.29
C ASP A 272 16.83 1.25 14.25
N LEU A 273 16.64 1.95 13.10
CA LEU A 273 15.71 1.53 12.04
C LEU A 273 16.38 0.84 10.85
N CYS A 274 17.57 1.30 10.45
CA CYS A 274 18.12 0.87 9.17
C CYS A 274 19.39 0.01 9.31
N GLU A 275 20.17 0.15 10.38
CA GLU A 275 21.32 -0.71 10.63
C GLU A 275 20.93 -1.98 11.38
N GLN A 276 19.86 -1.94 12.18
CA GLN A 276 19.29 -3.13 12.77
C GLN A 276 18.50 -3.95 11.73
N PRO A 277 18.29 -5.27 11.94
CA PRO A 277 17.61 -6.14 10.98
C PRO A 277 16.09 -5.96 11.03
N THR A 278 15.63 -4.74 10.77
CA THR A 278 14.21 -4.41 10.64
C THR A 278 13.65 -4.81 9.28
N ALA A 279 12.35 -4.98 9.20
CA ALA A 279 11.61 -5.32 8.00
C ALA A 279 10.44 -4.35 7.77
N VAL A 280 9.89 -4.33 6.57
CA VAL A 280 8.74 -3.51 6.17
C VAL A 280 7.56 -3.71 7.14
N MET A 281 7.34 -4.95 7.58
CA MET A 281 6.28 -5.27 8.54
C MET A 281 6.43 -4.54 9.89
N ASP A 282 7.66 -4.36 10.35
CA ASP A 282 7.92 -3.62 11.59
C ASP A 282 7.49 -2.15 11.44
N TYR A 283 7.79 -1.54 10.29
CA TYR A 283 7.38 -0.15 9.98
C TYR A 283 5.87 -0.01 9.85
N LEU A 284 5.19 -0.97 9.21
CA LEU A 284 3.73 -0.96 9.06
C LEU A 284 3.04 -1.08 10.42
N LEU A 285 3.51 -1.99 11.29
CA LEU A 285 2.97 -2.14 12.64
C LEU A 285 3.17 -0.87 13.48
N LEU A 286 4.35 -0.25 13.39
CA LEU A 286 4.60 1.03 14.06
C LEU A 286 3.69 2.14 13.51
N CYS A 287 3.35 2.12 12.22
CA CYS A 287 2.44 3.09 11.62
C CYS A 287 0.99 2.95 12.14
N GLU A 288 0.57 1.80 12.65
CA GLU A 288 -0.74 1.66 13.30
C GLU A 288 -0.83 2.54 14.56
N ASP A 289 0.27 2.64 15.33
CA ASP A 289 0.31 3.32 16.62
C ASP A 289 0.82 4.77 16.52
N PHE A 290 1.70 5.07 15.56
CA PHE A 290 2.38 6.36 15.47
C PHE A 290 2.09 7.08 14.15
N ASP A 291 1.76 8.39 14.27
CA ASP A 291 1.50 9.28 13.13
C ASP A 291 2.65 10.25 12.87
N HIS A 292 3.46 10.57 13.90
CA HIS A 292 4.58 11.51 13.83
C HIS A 292 5.88 10.76 14.08
N TRP A 293 6.74 10.78 13.07
CA TRP A 293 8.03 10.10 13.08
C TRP A 293 9.16 11.12 13.10
N ILE A 294 10.05 10.97 14.04
CA ILE A 294 11.28 11.76 14.15
C ILE A 294 12.43 10.78 13.97
N ILE A 295 13.18 10.94 12.89
CA ILE A 295 14.32 10.07 12.56
C ILE A 295 15.57 10.93 12.58
N ASP A 296 16.49 10.60 13.47
CA ASP A 296 17.72 11.34 13.70
C ASP A 296 18.94 10.61 13.11
N ASP A 297 20.04 11.37 12.95
CA ASP A 297 21.34 10.87 12.52
C ASP A 297 21.34 10.22 11.13
N LEU A 298 20.64 10.81 10.14
CA LEU A 298 20.74 10.36 8.75
C LEU A 298 22.18 10.51 8.26
N PRO A 299 22.90 9.41 7.93
CA PRO A 299 24.26 9.47 7.39
C PRO A 299 24.24 9.75 5.88
N ARG A 300 25.42 9.85 5.28
CA ARG A 300 25.56 9.70 3.84
C ARG A 300 25.24 8.25 3.45
N LEU A 301 24.28 8.05 2.56
CA LEU A 301 23.85 6.71 2.19
C LEU A 301 24.88 5.92 1.37
N ASP A 302 25.77 6.61 0.62
CA ASP A 302 26.88 5.97 -0.09
C ASP A 302 27.90 5.30 0.83
N HIS A 303 27.98 5.72 2.10
CA HIS A 303 28.79 5.07 3.12
C HIS A 303 28.12 3.84 3.76
N CYS A 304 26.85 3.62 3.48
CA CYS A 304 26.09 2.50 4.04
C CYS A 304 26.09 1.29 3.11
N PRO A 305 26.10 0.06 3.65
CA PRO A 305 25.87 -1.15 2.86
C PRO A 305 24.53 -1.08 2.09
N ILE A 306 24.48 -1.71 0.92
CA ILE A 306 23.26 -1.69 0.06
C ILE A 306 22.02 -2.18 0.83
N ALA A 307 22.17 -3.17 1.73
CA ALA A 307 21.07 -3.66 2.54
C ALA A 307 20.52 -2.59 3.53
N VAL A 308 21.37 -1.72 4.04
CA VAL A 308 20.99 -0.59 4.90
C VAL A 308 20.27 0.47 4.07
N GLN A 309 20.82 0.82 2.90
CA GLN A 309 20.18 1.73 1.95
C GLN A 309 18.78 1.23 1.57
N GLN A 310 18.64 -0.07 1.32
CA GLN A 310 17.35 -0.65 0.96
C GLN A 310 16.34 -0.58 2.11
N ARG A 311 16.75 -0.82 3.36
CA ARG A 311 15.86 -0.67 4.52
C ARG A 311 15.39 0.77 4.68
N PHE A 312 16.28 1.75 4.48
CA PHE A 312 15.89 3.16 4.49
C PHE A 312 14.88 3.51 3.38
N ILE A 313 15.11 3.03 2.15
CA ILE A 313 14.17 3.20 1.04
C ILE A 313 12.80 2.63 1.42
N ASN A 314 12.77 1.40 1.92
CA ASN A 314 11.54 0.74 2.34
C ASN A 314 10.81 1.50 3.45
N LEU A 315 11.55 2.04 4.42
CA LEU A 315 11.01 2.86 5.49
C LEU A 315 10.33 4.13 4.94
N ILE A 316 11.03 4.87 4.08
CA ILE A 316 10.48 6.10 3.48
C ILE A 316 9.27 5.77 2.59
N ASP A 317 9.29 4.66 1.88
CA ASP A 317 8.17 4.20 1.08
C ASP A 317 6.93 3.95 1.97
N VAL A 318 7.10 3.23 3.08
CA VAL A 318 6.01 2.99 4.04
C VAL A 318 5.48 4.29 4.65
N LEU A 319 6.35 5.17 5.14
CA LEU A 319 5.93 6.43 5.75
C LEU A 319 5.18 7.34 4.77
N TYR A 320 5.62 7.38 3.52
CA TYR A 320 4.97 8.13 2.44
C TYR A 320 3.60 7.54 2.10
N ASP A 321 3.53 6.23 1.90
CA ASP A 321 2.30 5.53 1.49
C ASP A 321 1.25 5.51 2.61
N GLN A 322 1.68 5.45 3.90
CA GLN A 322 0.84 5.57 5.09
C GLN A 322 0.57 7.02 5.52
N ASP A 323 1.01 7.99 4.71
CA ASP A 323 0.82 9.44 4.93
C ASP A 323 1.22 9.90 6.35
N LYS A 324 2.41 9.47 6.82
CA LYS A 324 2.91 9.81 8.15
C LYS A 324 3.70 11.11 8.13
N HIS A 325 3.57 11.91 9.17
CA HIS A 325 4.37 13.12 9.33
C HIS A 325 5.81 12.76 9.67
N LEU A 326 6.78 13.21 8.87
CA LEU A 326 8.19 12.90 9.05
C LEU A 326 9.01 14.14 9.38
N THR A 327 9.75 14.11 10.50
CA THR A 327 10.85 15.01 10.78
C THR A 327 12.15 14.20 10.68
N LEU A 328 12.93 14.45 9.63
CA LEU A 328 14.18 13.76 9.37
C LEU A 328 15.35 14.72 9.64
N LEU A 329 16.32 14.29 10.44
CA LEU A 329 17.50 15.09 10.77
C LEU A 329 18.77 14.44 10.21
N GLY A 330 19.66 15.27 9.67
CA GLY A 330 20.97 14.84 9.16
C GLY A 330 22.01 15.94 9.31
N GLN A 331 23.28 15.61 9.05
CA GLN A 331 24.40 16.54 9.14
C GLN A 331 24.63 17.32 7.83
N LEU A 332 24.11 16.83 6.72
CA LEU A 332 24.38 17.30 5.36
C LEU A 332 23.11 17.84 4.69
N PRO A 333 23.22 18.64 3.63
CA PRO A 333 22.09 18.89 2.74
C PRO A 333 21.46 17.58 2.24
N LEU A 334 20.15 17.54 2.03
CA LEU A 334 19.44 16.33 1.67
C LEU A 334 20.00 15.66 0.41
N ALA A 335 20.38 16.45 -0.59
CA ALA A 335 20.93 15.93 -1.84
C ALA A 335 22.21 15.12 -1.62
N ASP A 336 23.13 15.63 -0.76
CA ASP A 336 24.41 15.01 -0.44
C ASP A 336 24.19 13.77 0.46
N ALA A 337 23.27 13.85 1.42
CA ALA A 337 22.94 12.71 2.28
C ALA A 337 22.36 11.53 1.52
N LEU A 338 21.61 11.78 0.43
CA LEU A 338 20.97 10.76 -0.38
C LEU A 338 21.83 10.26 -1.56
N GLU A 339 23.11 10.55 -1.63
CA GLU A 339 24.02 9.89 -2.55
C GLU A 339 24.12 8.40 -2.21
N GLY A 340 24.05 7.51 -3.22
CA GLY A 340 24.09 6.06 -3.01
C GLY A 340 23.81 5.26 -4.28
N GLN A 341 23.97 3.94 -4.17
CA GLN A 341 23.92 3.01 -5.31
C GLN A 341 22.65 2.17 -5.39
N ALA A 342 21.75 2.26 -4.40
CA ALA A 342 20.52 1.49 -4.39
C ALA A 342 19.58 1.92 -5.55
N ILE A 343 18.96 0.95 -6.21
CA ILE A 343 18.19 1.13 -7.46
C ILE A 343 17.02 2.11 -7.31
N ASP A 344 16.31 2.06 -6.18
CA ASP A 344 15.10 2.86 -5.95
C ASP A 344 15.35 4.22 -5.30
N LEU A 345 16.62 4.64 -5.13
CA LEU A 345 16.96 5.85 -4.42
C LEU A 345 16.44 7.13 -5.11
N ALA A 346 16.27 7.11 -6.43
CA ALA A 346 15.67 8.22 -7.19
C ALA A 346 14.23 8.53 -6.73
N ARG A 347 13.44 7.50 -6.45
CA ARG A 347 12.07 7.64 -5.93
C ARG A 347 12.09 8.21 -4.52
N THR A 348 12.97 7.71 -3.66
CA THR A 348 13.14 8.19 -2.29
C THR A 348 13.57 9.66 -2.26
N ARG A 349 14.49 10.08 -3.15
CA ARG A 349 14.86 11.51 -3.34
C ARG A 349 13.63 12.35 -3.71
N SER A 350 12.81 11.89 -4.64
CA SER A 350 11.60 12.61 -5.05
C SER A 350 10.59 12.76 -3.91
N ARG A 351 10.41 11.73 -3.07
CA ARG A 351 9.52 11.76 -1.91
C ARG A 351 10.04 12.69 -0.82
N LEU A 352 11.30 12.53 -0.42
CA LEU A 352 11.95 13.37 0.60
C LEU A 352 12.13 14.82 0.15
N GLY A 353 12.25 15.07 -1.15
CA GLY A 353 12.26 16.42 -1.73
C GLY A 353 10.98 17.22 -1.50
N GLN A 354 9.88 16.56 -1.09
CA GLN A 354 8.63 17.23 -0.73
C GLN A 354 8.65 17.80 0.71
N LEU A 355 9.59 17.35 1.55
CA LEU A 355 9.74 17.85 2.91
C LEU A 355 10.23 19.31 2.91
N GLN A 356 9.76 20.09 3.89
CA GLN A 356 10.28 21.43 4.11
C GLN A 356 11.75 21.38 4.54
N GLN A 357 12.61 22.05 3.78
CA GLN A 357 14.05 22.12 4.11
C GLN A 357 14.30 23.19 5.18
N VAL A 358 14.84 22.79 6.33
CA VAL A 358 15.23 23.68 7.43
C VAL A 358 16.76 23.72 7.51
N SER A 359 17.33 24.73 6.87
CA SER A 359 18.79 25.00 6.89
C SER A 359 19.16 26.06 7.91
N PRO A 360 20.47 26.20 8.27
CA PRO A 360 20.94 27.27 9.17
C PRO A 360 20.60 28.69 8.70
N LEU A 361 20.49 28.88 7.38
CA LEU A 361 20.18 30.17 6.76
C LEU A 361 18.68 30.52 6.82
N ALA A 362 17.80 29.57 7.13
CA ALA A 362 16.35 29.79 7.19
C ALA A 362 15.86 30.33 8.55
N LEU A 363 16.69 30.27 9.59
CA LEU A 363 16.37 30.76 10.91
C LEU A 363 16.69 32.26 10.97
N LYS A 364 15.68 33.12 10.83
CA LYS A 364 15.85 34.55 11.15
C LYS A 364 16.19 34.68 12.64
N PRO A 365 17.20 35.49 13.01
CA PRO A 365 17.41 35.79 14.41
C PRO A 365 16.11 36.42 14.98
N LEU A 366 15.65 35.90 16.10
CA LEU A 366 14.59 36.54 16.89
C LEU A 366 15.11 37.93 17.27
N SER A 367 14.51 38.96 16.69
CA SER A 367 14.70 40.37 17.06
C SER A 367 14.04 40.66 18.39
#